data_d31a8479b3813762ed15b2af916fe81d
#
_entry.id   d31a8479b3813762ed15b2af916fe81d
#
_cell.length_a   1.000
_cell.length_b   1.000
_cell.length_c   1.000
_cell.angle_alpha   90.00
_cell.angle_beta   90.00
_cell.angle_gamma   90.00
#
_symmetry.space_group_name_H-M   'P 1'
#
loop_
_entity.id
_entity.type
_entity.pdbx_description
1 polymer ?
#
loop_
_entity_poly.entity_id
_entity_poly.type
_entity_poly.pdbx_seq_one_letter_code
_entity_poly.pdbx_strand_id
1 'polypeptide(L)'
;VDKKLIGEIVLFIIIEIVGLIPVGIHFLVKKTSENEKGDLAVMLTRNVMFRALFIDVISIPIFIFFSDKRIAVTVFLVAAQMINLFFFRKGK
;
A
#
# COMPACT_ATOMS: atom_id res chain seq x y z
N VAL A 1 18.56 21.72 -8.94
CA VAL A 1 17.52 20.85 -8.41
C VAL A 1 17.88 20.41 -7.01
N ASP A 2 16.93 20.46 -6.12
CA ASP A 2 17.12 20.12 -4.73
C ASP A 2 17.21 18.60 -4.56
N LYS A 3 18.38 18.14 -4.08
CA LYS A 3 18.57 16.71 -3.88
C LYS A 3 17.64 16.15 -2.81
N LYS A 4 17.30 16.96 -1.84
CA LYS A 4 16.38 16.54 -0.79
C LYS A 4 15.00 16.28 -1.37
N LEU A 5 14.54 17.15 -2.25
CA LEU A 5 13.25 16.98 -2.89
C LEU A 5 13.21 15.73 -3.75
N ILE A 6 14.29 15.47 -4.48
CA ILE A 6 14.37 14.26 -5.31
C ILE A 6 14.26 13.02 -4.42
N GLY A 7 14.97 13.02 -3.29
CA GLY A 7 14.89 11.90 -2.36
C GLY A 7 13.48 11.68 -1.81
N GLU A 8 12.81 12.78 -1.50
CA GLU A 8 11.44 12.68 -1.00
C GLU A 8 10.48 12.11 -2.05
N ILE A 9 10.65 12.55 -3.30
CA ILE A 9 9.82 12.04 -4.38
C ILE A 9 10.08 10.56 -4.61
N VAL A 10 11.34 10.15 -4.57
CA VAL A 10 11.68 8.74 -4.74
C VAL A 10 11.05 7.90 -3.64
N LEU A 11 11.12 8.36 -2.40
CA LEU A 11 10.50 7.65 -1.29
C LEU A 11 9.00 7.55 -1.47
N PHE A 12 8.37 8.62 -1.94
CA PHE A 12 6.93 8.61 -2.19
C PHE A 12 6.57 7.58 -3.26
N ILE A 13 7.35 7.52 -4.33
CA ILE A 13 7.13 6.54 -5.39
C ILE A 13 7.24 5.12 -4.84
N ILE A 14 8.22 4.88 -3.98
CA ILE A 14 8.39 3.57 -3.36
C ILE A 14 7.16 3.19 -2.55
N ILE A 15 6.61 4.16 -1.81
CA ILE A 15 5.39 3.90 -1.03
C ILE A 15 4.23 3.52 -1.93
N GLU A 16 4.07 4.23 -3.06
CA GLU A 16 2.99 3.92 -3.99
C GLU A 16 3.16 2.52 -4.57
N ILE A 17 4.39 2.13 -4.89
CA ILE A 17 4.66 0.79 -5.40
C ILE A 17 4.33 -0.26 -4.34
N VAL A 18 4.75 -0.01 -3.10
CA VAL A 18 4.44 -0.93 -2.00
C VAL A 18 2.94 -1.08 -1.83
N GLY A 19 2.20 0.03 -1.99
CA GLY A 19 0.75 -0.01 -1.87
C GLY A 19 0.08 -0.81 -2.98
N LEU A 20 0.77 -1.03 -4.10
CA LEU A 20 0.23 -1.83 -5.19
C LEU A 20 0.47 -3.32 -5.00
N ILE A 21 1.35 -3.71 -4.08
CA ILE A 21 1.62 -5.12 -3.83
C ILE A 21 0.35 -5.90 -3.46
N PRO A 22 -0.48 -5.41 -2.53
CA PRO A 22 -1.72 -6.12 -2.21
C PRO A 22 -2.65 -6.29 -3.40
N VAL A 23 -2.64 -5.33 -4.31
CA VAL A 23 -3.46 -5.42 -5.53
C VAL A 23 -3.02 -6.61 -6.36
N GLY A 24 -1.70 -6.74 -6.57
CA GLY A 24 -1.16 -7.86 -7.32
C GLY A 24 -1.45 -9.19 -6.65
N ILE A 25 -1.29 -9.23 -5.33
CA ILE A 25 -1.56 -10.46 -4.57
C ILE A 25 -3.03 -10.84 -4.70
N HIS A 26 -3.93 -9.86 -4.61
CA HIS A 26 -5.36 -10.12 -4.74
C HIS A 26 -5.69 -10.73 -6.11
N PHE A 27 -5.13 -10.18 -7.17
CA PHE A 27 -5.39 -10.70 -8.51
C PHE A 27 -4.86 -12.11 -8.66
N LEU A 28 -3.69 -12.39 -8.09
CA LEU A 28 -3.13 -13.74 -8.14
C LEU A 28 -3.99 -14.74 -7.39
N VAL A 29 -4.43 -14.36 -6.19
CA VAL A 29 -5.26 -15.23 -5.37
C VAL A 29 -6.60 -15.48 -6.06
N LYS A 30 -7.20 -14.43 -6.61
CA LYS A 30 -8.47 -14.56 -7.30
C LYS A 30 -8.35 -15.48 -8.50
N LYS A 31 -7.28 -15.35 -9.26
CA LYS A 31 -7.07 -16.19 -10.43
C LYS A 31 -6.85 -17.65 -10.04
N THR A 32 -6.07 -17.86 -8.99
CA THR A 32 -5.75 -19.20 -8.53
C THR A 32 -6.95 -19.89 -7.91
N SER A 33 -7.77 -19.14 -7.19
CA SER A 33 -8.90 -19.69 -6.44
C SER A 33 -10.18 -19.81 -7.25
N GLU A 34 -10.11 -19.55 -8.51
CA GLU A 34 -11.30 -19.47 -9.34
C GLU A 34 -12.11 -20.77 -9.28
N ASN A 35 -11.44 -21.90 -9.22
CA ASN A 35 -12.09 -23.20 -9.19
C ASN A 35 -11.94 -23.89 -7.84
N GLU A 36 -11.50 -23.16 -6.82
CA GLU A 36 -11.21 -23.73 -5.52
C GLU A 36 -12.06 -23.06 -4.44
N LYS A 37 -11.91 -23.57 -3.23
CA LYS A 37 -12.59 -22.96 -2.09
C LYS A 37 -11.80 -21.80 -1.56
N GLY A 38 -11.53 -20.84 -2.41
CA GLY A 38 -10.70 -19.71 -2.07
C GLY A 38 -11.47 -18.45 -1.72
N ASP A 39 -12.78 -18.58 -1.49
CA ASP A 39 -13.60 -17.39 -1.28
C ASP A 39 -13.14 -16.57 -0.08
N LEU A 40 -12.75 -17.23 1.00
CA LEU A 40 -12.29 -16.53 2.18
C LEU A 40 -10.97 -15.80 1.90
N ALA A 41 -10.07 -16.48 1.22
CA ALA A 41 -8.79 -15.86 0.86
C ALA A 41 -8.99 -14.68 -0.07
N VAL A 42 -9.89 -14.82 -1.05
CA VAL A 42 -10.18 -13.73 -1.97
C VAL A 42 -10.76 -12.55 -1.22
N MET A 43 -11.67 -12.81 -0.28
CA MET A 43 -12.28 -11.74 0.49
C MET A 43 -11.26 -11.02 1.36
N LEU A 44 -10.36 -11.78 1.98
CA LEU A 44 -9.34 -11.22 2.84
C LEU A 44 -8.38 -10.34 2.04
N THR A 45 -7.89 -10.86 0.90
CA THR A 45 -6.97 -10.08 0.07
C THR A 45 -7.64 -8.86 -0.52
N ARG A 46 -8.93 -8.96 -0.83
CA ARG A 46 -9.67 -7.81 -1.33
C ARG A 46 -9.74 -6.70 -0.30
N ASN A 47 -9.98 -7.06 0.96
CA ASN A 47 -10.03 -6.07 2.03
C ASN A 47 -8.68 -5.38 2.21
N VAL A 48 -7.61 -6.16 2.20
CA VAL A 48 -6.27 -5.59 2.32
C VAL A 48 -5.96 -4.71 1.13
N MET A 49 -6.37 -5.12 -0.08
CA MET A 49 -6.17 -4.34 -1.28
C MET A 49 -6.87 -2.98 -1.18
N PHE A 50 -8.12 -2.97 -0.73
CA PHE A 50 -8.87 -1.73 -0.60
C PHE A 50 -8.21 -0.80 0.41
N ARG A 51 -7.71 -1.34 1.52
CA ARG A 51 -7.01 -0.52 2.51
C ARG A 51 -5.75 0.08 1.91
N ALA A 52 -5.00 -0.70 1.16
CA ALA A 52 -3.77 -0.21 0.54
C ALA A 52 -4.07 0.89 -0.47
N LEU A 53 -5.09 0.70 -1.28
CA LEU A 53 -5.49 1.72 -2.26
C LEU A 53 -5.95 2.99 -1.57
N PHE A 54 -6.69 2.85 -0.47
CA PHE A 54 -7.14 3.99 0.31
C PHE A 54 -5.95 4.79 0.85
N ILE A 55 -4.96 4.09 1.39
CA ILE A 55 -3.76 4.73 1.90
C ILE A 55 -3.02 5.43 0.77
N ASP A 56 -2.90 4.79 -0.39
CA ASP A 56 -2.22 5.40 -1.53
C ASP A 56 -2.91 6.68 -1.98
N VAL A 57 -4.23 6.64 -2.09
CA VAL A 57 -4.99 7.80 -2.54
C VAL A 57 -4.86 8.95 -1.55
N ILE A 58 -4.94 8.64 -0.26
CA ILE A 58 -4.83 9.66 0.78
C ILE A 58 -3.41 10.23 0.83
N SER A 59 -2.41 9.40 0.54
CA SER A 59 -1.02 9.83 0.64
C SER A 59 -0.70 10.98 -0.31
N ILE A 60 -1.37 11.03 -1.45
CA ILE A 60 -1.08 12.06 -2.45
C ILE A 60 -1.34 13.47 -1.91
N PRO A 61 -2.55 13.79 -1.42
CA PRO A 61 -2.77 15.14 -0.87
C PRO A 61 -1.97 15.39 0.39
N ILE A 62 -1.77 14.39 1.23
CA ILE A 62 -0.99 14.56 2.44
C ILE A 62 0.44 14.90 2.10
N PHE A 63 1.03 14.21 1.12
CA PHE A 63 2.39 14.48 0.69
C PHE A 63 2.53 15.91 0.18
N ILE A 64 1.53 16.39 -0.55
CA ILE A 64 1.56 17.74 -1.13
C ILE A 64 1.37 18.79 -0.05
N PHE A 65 0.40 18.61 0.83
CA PHE A 65 0.08 19.62 1.84
C PHE A 65 1.10 19.70 2.96
N PHE A 66 1.72 18.58 3.31
CA PHE A 66 2.68 18.55 4.40
C PHE A 66 4.10 18.62 3.86
N SER A 67 4.36 19.64 3.05
CA SER A 67 5.67 19.79 2.41
C SER A 67 6.81 19.93 3.42
N ASP A 68 6.52 20.54 4.56
CA ASP A 68 7.56 20.73 5.58
C ASP A 68 7.92 19.47 6.31
N LYS A 69 7.02 18.49 6.33
CA LYS A 69 7.20 17.26 7.09
C LYS A 69 7.08 16.04 6.21
N ARG A 70 7.53 16.15 4.96
CA ARG A 70 7.39 15.07 4.01
C ARG A 70 8.05 13.79 4.47
N ILE A 71 9.22 13.90 5.09
CA ILE A 71 9.94 12.72 5.56
C ILE A 71 9.14 12.02 6.65
N ALA A 72 8.60 12.79 7.60
CA ALA A 72 7.80 12.21 8.67
C ALA A 72 6.53 11.55 8.13
N VAL A 73 5.87 12.23 7.19
CA VAL A 73 4.68 11.69 6.56
C VAL A 73 5.01 10.41 5.79
N THR A 74 6.15 10.43 5.07
CA THR A 74 6.58 9.27 4.30
C THR A 74 6.81 8.07 5.21
N VAL A 75 7.50 8.28 6.33
CA VAL A 75 7.76 7.20 7.29
C VAL A 75 6.44 6.66 7.84
N PHE A 76 5.52 7.56 8.16
CA PHE A 76 4.21 7.13 8.67
C PHE A 76 3.45 6.29 7.64
N LEU A 77 3.49 6.71 6.38
CA LEU A 77 2.80 5.98 5.32
C LEU A 77 3.44 4.62 5.07
N VAL A 78 4.78 4.54 5.12
CA VAL A 78 5.46 3.26 4.99
C VAL A 78 5.03 2.34 6.12
N ALA A 79 4.98 2.85 7.35
CA ALA A 79 4.55 2.04 8.48
C ALA A 79 3.11 1.56 8.29
N ALA A 80 2.24 2.43 7.80
CA ALA A 80 0.84 2.07 7.57
C ALA A 80 0.73 0.95 6.54
N GLN A 81 1.49 1.06 5.45
CA GLN A 81 1.46 0.02 4.42
C GLN A 81 2.02 -1.29 4.93
N MET A 82 3.08 -1.25 5.72
CA MET A 82 3.66 -2.46 6.28
C MET A 82 2.68 -3.15 7.23
N ILE A 83 1.99 -2.37 8.05
CA ILE A 83 0.97 -2.92 8.95
C ILE A 83 -0.14 -3.55 8.13
N ASN A 84 -0.56 -2.89 7.05
CA ASN A 84 -1.61 -3.42 6.19
C ASN A 84 -1.19 -4.76 5.57
N LEU A 85 0.05 -4.84 5.08
CA LEU A 85 0.56 -6.08 4.52
C LEU A 85 0.62 -7.19 5.56
N PHE A 86 0.86 -6.82 6.81
CA PHE A 86 0.91 -7.79 7.89
C PHE A 86 -0.42 -8.51 8.06
N PHE A 87 -1.52 -7.89 7.69
CA PHE A 87 -2.84 -8.52 7.80
C PHE A 87 -2.98 -9.73 6.88
N PHE A 88 -2.27 -9.77 5.77
CA PHE A 88 -2.26 -10.97 4.93
C PHE A 88 -1.83 -12.18 5.71
N ARG A 89 -0.80 -11.99 6.52
CA ARG A 89 -0.21 -13.07 7.29
C ARG A 89 -1.12 -13.44 8.45
N LYS A 90 -1.74 -12.46 9.05
CA LYS A 90 -2.55 -12.66 10.24
C LYS A 90 -3.93 -13.20 9.90
N GLY A 91 -4.36 -13.04 8.68
CA GLY A 91 -5.69 -13.45 8.26
C GLY A 91 -5.85 -14.95 8.15
N LYS A 92 -4.82 -15.69 8.42
CA LYS A 92 -4.97 -17.12 8.47
C LYS A 92 -5.59 -17.53 9.78
#